data_e8c549cf79ce6fcebf5724348aa29693
#
_entry.id   e8c549cf79ce6fcebf5724348aa29693
#
_cell.length_a   1.000
_cell.length_b   1.000
_cell.length_c   1.000
_cell.angle_alpha   90.00
_cell.angle_beta   90.00
_cell.angle_gamma   90.00
#
_symmetry.space_group_name_H-M   'P 1'
#
loop_
_entity.id
_entity.type
_entity.pdbx_description
1 polymer ?
#
loop_
_entity_poly.entity_id
_entity_poly.type
_entity_poly.pdbx_seq_one_letter_code
_entity_poly.pdbx_strand_id
1 'polypeptide(L)'
;MAIEAAKTDLPPQLRLVRDFVFKQALSLPLERNYLHQPGLVPDQTIFRLEDLRKHLNNPFLDLDFLQIVDRGRLVDLRGARCFKVVQRRQIEFVNRCVLQQHLESGAACVLEGVDILEPQVNLLATTLDRAHSCTFSNAVVFFSQRGNEAYRGHLDTDDVLAIHLGGAKKWRIHRRQSPRRVNLTELSESDMGPLEAEVVMQAGDALFLRSGTPHQVETVDDYSLHISFDLCDRAVNIEAAFNLLLKRYDHDALPPYSDTTEVLDKAITAGRTEDFKREVCDLQERQKHNYEEFRQLINSNRVSFFDRLIAAEAKAIRVIVIAALASLLEEISWALEISGACGGFLAT
;
A
#
# COMPACT_ATOMS: atom_id res chain seq x y z
N MET A 1 11.96 -14.81 -20.95
CA MET A 1 12.31 -13.45 -21.43
C MET A 1 12.24 -12.56 -20.19
N ALA A 2 13.38 -12.20 -19.62
CA ALA A 2 13.44 -11.26 -18.51
C ALA A 2 12.94 -9.90 -19.02
N ILE A 3 11.84 -9.44 -18.49
CA ILE A 3 11.40 -8.06 -18.67
C ILE A 3 12.44 -7.23 -17.93
N GLU A 4 13.31 -6.59 -18.67
CA GLU A 4 14.19 -5.53 -18.17
C GLU A 4 13.28 -4.50 -17.47
N ALA A 5 13.22 -4.59 -16.14
CA ALA A 5 12.51 -3.63 -15.34
C ALA A 5 13.11 -2.27 -15.68
N ALA A 6 12.33 -1.46 -16.38
CA ALA A 6 12.67 -0.06 -16.59
C ALA A 6 13.21 0.47 -15.26
N LYS A 7 14.44 0.97 -15.26
CA LYS A 7 15.04 1.73 -14.18
C LYS A 7 14.20 3.02 -14.07
N THR A 8 13.01 2.92 -13.49
CA THR A 8 12.25 4.09 -13.08
C THR A 8 13.12 4.75 -12.02
N ASP A 9 13.59 5.91 -12.36
CA ASP A 9 14.42 6.72 -11.45
C ASP A 9 13.51 7.12 -10.29
N LEU A 10 13.61 6.34 -9.20
CA LEU A 10 12.82 6.59 -7.98
C LEU A 10 13.13 7.98 -7.48
N PRO A 11 12.12 8.77 -7.09
CA PRO A 11 12.33 10.02 -6.38
C PRO A 11 13.33 9.83 -5.23
N PRO A 12 14.21 10.79 -4.97
CA PRO A 12 15.28 10.65 -3.98
C PRO A 12 14.77 10.19 -2.60
N GLN A 13 13.63 10.72 -2.15
CA GLN A 13 13.03 10.39 -0.87
C GLN A 13 12.54 8.93 -0.80
N LEU A 14 11.98 8.40 -1.88
CA LEU A 14 11.57 6.99 -1.93
C LEU A 14 12.80 6.05 -1.95
N ARG A 15 13.91 6.51 -2.54
CA ARG A 15 15.19 5.79 -2.45
C ARG A 15 15.70 5.70 -1.01
N LEU A 16 15.59 6.80 -0.23
CA LEU A 16 15.99 6.80 1.18
C LEU A 16 15.18 5.77 1.98
N VAL A 17 13.86 5.74 1.81
CA VAL A 17 12.99 4.77 2.49
C VAL A 17 13.34 3.35 2.09
N ARG A 18 13.49 3.08 0.80
CA ARG A 18 13.92 1.78 0.31
C ARG A 18 15.24 1.36 0.96
N ASP A 19 16.25 2.21 0.92
CA ASP A 19 17.57 1.90 1.43
C ASP A 19 17.57 1.70 2.95
N PHE A 20 16.75 2.44 3.70
CA PHE A 20 16.52 2.21 5.12
C PHE A 20 15.95 0.80 5.36
N VAL A 21 14.90 0.41 4.65
CA VAL A 21 14.29 -0.91 4.83
C VAL A 21 15.28 -2.02 4.47
N PHE A 22 15.92 -1.95 3.29
CA PHE A 22 16.75 -3.06 2.79
C PHE A 22 18.12 -3.18 3.42
N LYS A 23 18.77 -2.05 3.66
CA LYS A 23 20.16 -2.06 4.12
C LYS A 23 20.28 -2.04 5.64
N GLN A 24 19.20 -1.64 6.35
CA GLN A 24 19.23 -1.48 7.78
C GLN A 24 18.16 -2.31 8.49
N ALA A 25 16.86 -2.04 8.23
CA ALA A 25 15.77 -2.63 8.98
C ALA A 25 15.70 -4.17 8.85
N LEU A 26 15.74 -4.69 7.63
CA LEU A 26 15.71 -6.13 7.38
C LEU A 26 17.01 -6.85 7.79
N SER A 27 18.10 -6.11 7.95
CA SER A 27 19.39 -6.63 8.41
C SER A 27 19.57 -6.57 9.93
N LEU A 28 18.53 -6.11 10.67
CA LEU A 28 18.60 -6.08 12.13
C LEU A 28 18.82 -7.48 12.71
N PRO A 29 19.66 -7.63 13.76
CA PRO A 29 19.72 -8.86 14.52
C PRO A 29 18.33 -9.28 15.03
N LEU A 30 18.10 -10.59 15.18
CA LEU A 30 16.80 -11.14 15.60
C LEU A 30 16.35 -10.67 17.00
N GLU A 31 17.31 -10.26 17.82
CA GLU A 31 17.10 -9.75 19.17
C GLU A 31 16.60 -8.30 19.19
N ARG A 32 16.80 -7.58 18.08
CA ARG A 32 16.31 -6.22 17.92
C ARG A 32 14.93 -6.21 17.29
N ASN A 33 13.96 -5.60 17.97
CA ASN A 33 12.57 -5.58 17.56
C ASN A 33 12.18 -4.33 16.77
N TYR A 34 12.97 -3.28 16.83
CA TYR A 34 12.66 -2.02 16.16
C TYR A 34 13.92 -1.29 15.68
N LEU A 35 13.70 -0.37 14.75
CA LEU A 35 14.71 0.60 14.31
C LEU A 35 14.02 1.95 14.06
N HIS A 36 14.45 2.98 14.77
CA HIS A 36 13.98 4.35 14.56
C HIS A 36 15.05 5.15 13.81
N GLN A 37 14.63 5.85 12.77
CA GLN A 37 15.46 6.75 11.98
C GLN A 37 14.83 8.13 11.93
N PRO A 38 15.35 9.09 12.74
CA PRO A 38 14.88 10.47 12.67
C PRO A 38 15.18 11.12 11.32
N GLY A 39 14.23 11.92 10.82
CA GLY A 39 14.40 12.74 9.63
C GLY A 39 14.71 11.97 8.34
N LEU A 40 14.29 10.72 8.23
CA LEU A 40 14.51 9.90 7.03
C LEU A 40 13.87 10.52 5.79
N VAL A 41 12.67 11.08 5.93
CA VAL A 41 11.89 11.71 4.86
C VAL A 41 11.68 13.18 5.20
N PRO A 42 12.54 14.09 4.75
CA PRO A 42 12.53 15.50 5.19
C PRO A 42 11.27 16.28 4.76
N ASP A 43 10.56 15.80 3.74
CA ASP A 43 9.38 16.48 3.19
C ASP A 43 8.14 15.58 3.21
N GLN A 44 6.96 16.18 3.35
CA GLN A 44 5.64 15.51 3.28
C GLN A 44 5.30 15.06 1.83
N THR A 45 6.25 14.44 1.16
CA THR A 45 6.15 14.13 -0.28
C THR A 45 5.44 12.82 -0.58
N ILE A 46 5.28 11.94 0.42
CA ILE A 46 4.63 10.63 0.25
C ILE A 46 3.12 10.78 0.33
N PHE A 47 2.64 11.47 1.36
CA PHE A 47 1.22 11.72 1.62
C PHE A 47 1.08 12.90 2.59
N ARG A 48 0.09 13.76 2.38
CA ARG A 48 -0.13 14.99 3.16
C ARG A 48 -1.51 14.99 3.80
N LEU A 49 -1.70 15.83 4.80
CA LEU A 49 -3.02 16.07 5.40
C LEU A 49 -4.05 16.52 4.35
N GLU A 50 -3.63 17.26 3.33
CA GLU A 50 -4.50 17.69 2.24
C GLU A 50 -4.97 16.51 1.37
N ASP A 51 -4.12 15.52 1.17
CA ASP A 51 -4.48 14.30 0.44
C ASP A 51 -5.53 13.50 1.23
N LEU A 52 -5.38 13.39 2.57
CA LEU A 52 -6.41 12.80 3.42
C LEU A 52 -7.74 13.58 3.33
N ARG A 53 -7.69 14.91 3.41
CA ARG A 53 -8.88 15.76 3.26
C ARG A 53 -9.57 15.55 1.93
N LYS A 54 -8.83 15.43 0.85
CA LYS A 54 -9.35 15.17 -0.49
C LYS A 54 -10.13 13.86 -0.53
N HIS A 55 -9.59 12.79 0.07
CA HIS A 55 -10.29 11.51 0.15
C HIS A 55 -11.54 11.58 1.04
N LEU A 56 -11.44 12.11 2.24
CA LEU A 56 -12.58 12.26 3.16
C LEU A 56 -13.67 13.21 2.60
N ASN A 57 -13.30 14.15 1.74
CA ASN A 57 -14.25 15.03 1.05
C ASN A 57 -14.85 14.41 -0.22
N ASN A 58 -14.36 13.28 -0.68
CA ASN A 58 -14.95 12.57 -1.80
C ASN A 58 -16.26 11.89 -1.37
N PRO A 59 -17.44 12.29 -1.90
CA PRO A 59 -18.70 11.66 -1.53
C PRO A 59 -18.83 10.21 -2.01
N PHE A 60 -17.96 9.77 -2.90
CA PHE A 60 -17.94 8.41 -3.45
C PHE A 60 -16.78 7.58 -2.88
N LEU A 61 -16.19 7.99 -1.76
CA LEU A 61 -15.25 7.16 -1.04
C LEU A 61 -15.97 5.89 -0.58
N ASP A 62 -15.42 4.75 -0.95
CA ASP A 62 -15.91 3.49 -0.43
C ASP A 62 -15.58 3.41 1.07
N LEU A 63 -16.62 3.24 1.90
CA LEU A 63 -16.46 3.16 3.35
C LEU A 63 -15.75 1.89 3.81
N ASP A 64 -15.57 0.89 2.93
CA ASP A 64 -14.77 -0.29 3.23
C ASP A 64 -13.25 0.02 3.30
N PHE A 65 -12.83 1.16 2.74
CA PHE A 65 -11.47 1.69 2.92
C PHE A 65 -11.31 2.59 4.16
N LEU A 66 -12.38 2.86 4.90
CA LEU A 66 -12.37 3.81 5.99
C LEU A 66 -12.78 3.17 7.30
N GLN A 67 -11.93 3.27 8.31
CA GLN A 67 -12.28 2.96 9.68
C GLN A 67 -12.25 4.23 10.52
N ILE A 68 -13.27 4.41 11.33
CA ILE A 68 -13.29 5.42 12.41
C ILE A 68 -13.20 4.65 13.73
N VAL A 69 -12.22 5.03 14.54
CA VAL A 69 -11.92 4.35 15.80
C VAL A 69 -12.06 5.32 16.97
N ASP A 70 -13.01 5.08 17.84
CA ASP A 70 -13.19 5.85 19.05
C ASP A 70 -12.74 5.03 20.28
N ARG A 71 -11.67 5.48 20.93
CA ARG A 71 -11.10 4.85 22.13
C ARG A 71 -10.84 3.36 21.96
N GLY A 72 -10.24 2.99 20.85
CA GLY A 72 -9.92 1.61 20.50
C GLY A 72 -11.09 0.78 20.00
N ARG A 73 -12.28 1.37 19.75
CA ARG A 73 -13.44 0.67 19.23
C ARG A 73 -13.82 1.16 17.85
N LEU A 74 -14.05 0.25 16.95
CA LEU A 74 -14.57 0.57 15.62
C LEU A 74 -15.97 1.17 15.71
N VAL A 75 -16.15 2.30 15.04
CA VAL A 75 -17.45 2.97 14.90
C VAL A 75 -18.20 2.33 13.73
N ASP A 76 -19.47 2.04 13.92
CA ASP A 76 -20.34 1.56 12.86
C ASP A 76 -20.66 2.69 11.86
N LEU A 77 -20.11 2.62 10.67
CA LEU A 77 -20.30 3.62 9.62
C LEU A 77 -21.55 3.39 8.74
N ARG A 78 -22.40 2.41 9.04
CA ARG A 78 -23.65 2.21 8.28
C ARG A 78 -24.54 3.46 8.26
N GLY A 79 -24.54 4.24 9.34
CA GLY A 79 -25.24 5.52 9.41
C GLY A 79 -24.66 6.63 8.52
N ALA A 80 -23.44 6.46 8.03
CA ALA A 80 -22.80 7.38 7.10
C ALA A 80 -23.12 7.05 5.63
N ARG A 81 -23.74 5.91 5.33
CA ARG A 81 -24.17 5.54 3.97
C ARG A 81 -25.48 6.26 3.62
N CYS A 82 -25.46 7.01 2.55
CA CYS A 82 -26.64 7.69 2.01
C CYS A 82 -26.92 7.21 0.58
N PHE A 83 -28.19 7.30 0.18
CA PHE A 83 -28.63 6.84 -1.12
C PHE A 83 -29.43 7.91 -1.84
N LYS A 84 -29.19 8.06 -3.14
CA LYS A 84 -29.97 8.92 -4.04
C LYS A 84 -30.38 8.15 -5.26
N VAL A 85 -31.63 8.30 -5.68
CA VAL A 85 -32.10 7.73 -6.95
C VAL A 85 -31.85 8.75 -8.07
N VAL A 86 -31.03 8.38 -9.05
CA VAL A 86 -30.76 9.16 -10.25
C VAL A 86 -31.04 8.27 -11.46
N GLN A 87 -31.92 8.72 -12.36
CA GLN A 87 -32.31 7.98 -13.57
C GLN A 87 -32.66 6.49 -13.30
N ARG A 88 -33.46 6.24 -12.27
CA ARG A 88 -33.87 4.90 -11.81
C ARG A 88 -32.75 4.01 -11.26
N ARG A 89 -31.58 4.56 -10.98
CA ARG A 89 -30.45 3.87 -10.32
C ARG A 89 -30.27 4.43 -8.93
N GLN A 90 -30.12 3.55 -7.97
CA GLN A 90 -29.71 3.93 -6.62
C GLN A 90 -28.20 4.16 -6.62
N ILE A 91 -27.79 5.35 -6.21
CA ILE A 91 -26.39 5.74 -6.06
C ILE A 91 -26.12 5.87 -4.57
N GLU A 92 -25.12 5.17 -4.08
CA GLU A 92 -24.60 5.30 -2.73
C GLU A 92 -23.58 6.43 -2.66
N PHE A 93 -23.60 7.18 -1.57
CA PHE A 93 -22.62 8.21 -1.27
C PHE A 93 -22.45 8.38 0.24
N VAL A 94 -21.34 8.98 0.66
CA VAL A 94 -20.98 9.15 2.05
C VAL A 94 -21.57 10.44 2.64
N ASN A 95 -22.23 10.33 3.78
CA ASN A 95 -22.62 11.48 4.59
C ASN A 95 -21.40 11.99 5.39
N ARG A 96 -20.72 12.98 4.83
CA ARG A 96 -19.53 13.58 5.43
C ARG A 96 -19.78 14.24 6.80
N CYS A 97 -21.00 14.71 7.05
CA CYS A 97 -21.34 15.31 8.33
C CYS A 97 -21.24 14.28 9.47
N VAL A 98 -21.59 13.03 9.22
CA VAL A 98 -21.44 11.94 10.20
C VAL A 98 -19.96 11.68 10.48
N LEU A 99 -19.12 11.59 9.44
CA LEU A 99 -17.68 11.42 9.61
C LEU A 99 -17.07 12.59 10.40
N GLN A 100 -17.45 13.81 10.04
CA GLN A 100 -16.97 15.02 10.71
C GLN A 100 -17.33 15.01 12.20
N GLN A 101 -18.56 14.64 12.56
CA GLN A 101 -18.99 14.55 13.97
C GLN A 101 -18.12 13.57 14.78
N HIS A 102 -17.78 12.43 14.21
CA HIS A 102 -16.90 11.48 14.88
C HIS A 102 -15.49 12.05 15.07
N LEU A 103 -14.92 12.68 14.03
CA LEU A 103 -13.59 13.29 14.12
C LEU A 103 -13.57 14.47 15.10
N GLU A 104 -14.60 15.31 15.12
CA GLU A 104 -14.75 16.41 16.09
C GLU A 104 -14.91 15.91 17.52
N SER A 105 -15.50 14.72 17.73
CA SER A 105 -15.58 14.09 19.04
C SER A 105 -14.26 13.43 19.48
N GLY A 106 -13.25 13.47 18.61
CA GLY A 106 -11.91 12.99 18.91
C GLY A 106 -11.61 11.57 18.42
N ALA A 107 -12.47 10.94 17.61
CA ALA A 107 -12.18 9.66 17.04
C ALA A 107 -10.98 9.72 16.07
N ALA A 108 -10.22 8.64 15.98
CA ALA A 108 -9.17 8.49 15.00
C ALA A 108 -9.74 8.03 13.66
N CYS A 109 -9.08 8.44 12.57
CA CYS A 109 -9.38 8.04 11.22
C CYS A 109 -8.28 7.11 10.70
N VAL A 110 -8.65 5.98 10.16
CA VAL A 110 -7.76 5.00 9.51
C VAL A 110 -8.24 4.82 8.08
N LEU A 111 -7.40 5.20 7.12
CA LEU A 111 -7.67 5.04 5.69
C LEU A 111 -6.79 3.91 5.16
N GLU A 112 -7.43 2.82 4.77
CA GLU A 112 -6.78 1.62 4.24
C GLU A 112 -6.57 1.70 2.72
N GLY A 113 -5.74 0.83 2.18
CA GLY A 113 -5.51 0.72 0.74
C GLY A 113 -5.00 2.00 0.08
N VAL A 114 -4.27 2.84 0.81
CA VAL A 114 -3.79 4.13 0.30
C VAL A 114 -2.80 3.94 -0.86
N ASP A 115 -2.15 2.81 -0.93
CA ASP A 115 -1.34 2.39 -2.08
C ASP A 115 -2.19 2.19 -3.36
N ILE A 116 -3.48 1.91 -3.23
CA ILE A 116 -4.44 1.87 -4.34
C ILE A 116 -4.91 3.28 -4.71
N LEU A 117 -5.07 4.16 -3.72
CA LEU A 117 -5.66 5.48 -3.89
C LEU A 117 -4.65 6.54 -4.37
N GLU A 118 -3.39 6.47 -3.92
CA GLU A 118 -2.39 7.51 -4.15
C GLU A 118 -1.16 7.02 -4.93
N PRO A 119 -0.81 7.69 -6.06
CA PRO A 119 0.28 7.26 -6.95
C PRO A 119 1.65 7.16 -6.28
N GLN A 120 1.99 8.11 -5.40
CA GLN A 120 3.29 8.13 -4.73
C GLN A 120 3.41 6.99 -3.70
N VAL A 121 2.32 6.73 -2.98
CA VAL A 121 2.23 5.62 -2.03
C VAL A 121 2.34 4.28 -2.76
N ASN A 122 1.67 4.15 -3.91
CA ASN A 122 1.78 2.95 -4.74
C ASN A 122 3.20 2.71 -5.24
N LEU A 123 3.88 3.77 -5.68
CA LEU A 123 5.26 3.66 -6.15
C LEU A 123 6.18 3.16 -5.04
N LEU A 124 5.99 3.65 -3.81
CA LEU A 124 6.74 3.18 -2.65
C LEU A 124 6.37 1.73 -2.31
N ALA A 125 5.09 1.38 -2.21
CA ALA A 125 4.63 0.03 -1.95
C ALA A 125 5.18 -0.97 -2.99
N THR A 126 5.08 -0.64 -4.28
CA THR A 126 5.67 -1.46 -5.37
C THR A 126 7.19 -1.62 -5.22
N THR A 127 7.87 -0.59 -4.72
CA THR A 127 9.32 -0.65 -4.49
C THR A 127 9.64 -1.57 -3.31
N LEU A 128 8.85 -1.51 -2.24
CA LEU A 128 8.96 -2.39 -1.08
C LEU A 128 8.66 -3.84 -1.46
N ASP A 129 7.64 -4.10 -2.25
CA ASP A 129 7.29 -5.45 -2.74
C ASP A 129 8.44 -6.12 -3.49
N ARG A 130 9.10 -5.39 -4.38
CA ARG A 130 10.20 -5.94 -5.22
C ARG A 130 11.42 -6.32 -4.42
N ALA A 131 11.56 -5.75 -3.31
CA ALA A 131 12.76 -5.81 -2.56
C ALA A 131 12.71 -6.88 -1.47
N HIS A 132 11.56 -7.23 -1.00
CA HIS A 132 11.32 -8.33 -0.09
C HIS A 132 10.77 -9.50 -0.91
N SER A 133 11.49 -10.55 -1.11
CA SER A 133 11.28 -11.62 -2.11
C SER A 133 9.92 -12.35 -2.07
N CYS A 134 8.98 -11.96 -1.25
CA CYS A 134 7.64 -12.54 -1.16
C CYS A 134 6.61 -11.55 -0.60
N THR A 135 6.83 -10.26 -0.78
CA THR A 135 6.12 -9.24 -0.03
C THR A 135 5.00 -8.62 -0.82
N PHE A 136 3.92 -8.46 -0.18
CA PHE A 136 2.86 -7.55 -0.54
C PHE A 136 2.81 -6.46 0.53
N SER A 137 3.02 -5.19 0.14
CA SER A 137 2.94 -4.07 1.06
C SER A 137 1.56 -3.44 0.95
N ASN A 138 0.82 -3.45 2.04
CA ASN A 138 -0.42 -2.70 2.18
C ASN A 138 -0.12 -1.38 2.88
N ALA A 139 -0.69 -0.27 2.40
CA ALA A 139 -0.45 1.03 2.99
C ALA A 139 -1.71 1.56 3.68
N VAL A 140 -1.55 1.94 4.94
CA VAL A 140 -2.62 2.45 5.81
C VAL A 140 -2.22 3.81 6.36
N VAL A 141 -3.09 4.80 6.25
CA VAL A 141 -2.90 6.14 6.83
C VAL A 141 -3.71 6.28 8.11
N PHE A 142 -3.05 6.74 9.14
CA PHE A 142 -3.63 7.01 10.46
C PHE A 142 -3.63 8.51 10.73
N PHE A 143 -4.78 9.04 11.10
CA PHE A 143 -4.95 10.38 11.61
C PHE A 143 -5.61 10.35 12.98
N SER A 144 -5.04 11.05 13.93
CA SER A 144 -5.61 11.18 15.28
C SER A 144 -5.28 12.54 15.88
N GLN A 145 -6.13 12.99 16.82
CA GLN A 145 -5.95 14.24 17.56
C GLN A 145 -5.35 13.96 18.94
N ARG A 146 -4.87 15.02 19.62
CA ARG A 146 -4.24 14.95 20.92
C ARG A 146 -5.02 14.09 21.94
N GLY A 147 -4.31 13.19 22.60
CA GLY A 147 -4.88 12.32 23.62
C GLY A 147 -5.71 11.17 23.08
N ASN A 148 -5.76 11.00 21.75
CA ASN A 148 -6.47 9.89 21.11
C ASN A 148 -5.51 8.83 20.57
N GLU A 149 -5.91 7.61 20.81
CA GLU A 149 -5.28 6.39 20.30
C GLU A 149 -6.25 5.76 19.29
N ALA A 150 -5.75 5.38 18.11
CA ALA A 150 -6.57 4.57 17.20
C ALA A 150 -6.83 3.20 17.81
N TYR A 151 -5.76 2.54 18.24
CA TYR A 151 -5.82 1.23 18.85
C TYR A 151 -5.11 1.23 20.21
N ARG A 152 -5.59 0.37 21.11
CA ARG A 152 -4.91 0.08 22.36
C ARG A 152 -3.61 -0.66 22.11
N GLY A 153 -2.87 -1.00 23.19
CA GLY A 153 -1.68 -1.82 23.05
C GLY A 153 -1.97 -3.10 22.26
N HIS A 154 -1.19 -3.36 21.23
CA HIS A 154 -1.38 -4.47 20.31
C HIS A 154 -0.05 -4.96 19.73
N LEU A 155 -0.11 -6.00 18.93
CA LEU A 155 1.00 -6.47 18.11
C LEU A 155 0.48 -6.87 16.73
N ASP A 156 1.30 -6.63 15.71
CA ASP A 156 1.00 -6.98 14.33
C ASP A 156 1.61 -8.31 13.94
N THR A 157 0.98 -8.98 12.96
CA THR A 157 1.49 -10.25 12.42
C THR A 157 2.65 -10.05 11.46
N ASP A 158 2.74 -8.89 10.85
CA ASP A 158 3.72 -8.56 9.83
C ASP A 158 4.75 -7.55 10.36
N ASP A 159 5.87 -7.44 9.67
CA ASP A 159 6.80 -6.35 9.91
C ASP A 159 6.14 -5.04 9.46
N VAL A 160 6.29 -3.97 10.22
CA VAL A 160 5.66 -2.68 9.93
C VAL A 160 6.71 -1.61 9.71
N LEU A 161 6.54 -0.85 8.64
CA LEU A 161 7.26 0.39 8.40
C LEU A 161 6.31 1.57 8.60
N ALA A 162 6.45 2.33 9.69
CA ALA A 162 5.70 3.56 9.92
C ALA A 162 6.55 4.77 9.51
N ILE A 163 5.96 5.71 8.74
CA ILE A 163 6.56 6.99 8.37
C ILE A 163 5.67 8.09 8.90
N HIS A 164 6.23 8.95 9.75
CA HIS A 164 5.49 10.06 10.33
C HIS A 164 5.46 11.25 9.37
N LEU A 165 4.26 11.79 9.12
CA LEU A 165 4.02 12.77 8.07
C LEU A 165 3.62 14.14 8.62
N GLY A 166 3.13 14.21 9.87
CA GLY A 166 2.71 15.47 10.46
C GLY A 166 2.35 15.37 11.93
N GLY A 167 2.57 16.44 12.69
CA GLY A 167 2.41 16.46 14.14
C GLY A 167 3.43 15.57 14.85
N ALA A 168 3.07 15.03 16.02
CA ALA A 168 3.94 14.14 16.78
C ALA A 168 3.17 13.01 17.46
N LYS A 169 3.80 11.84 17.52
CA LYS A 169 3.23 10.63 18.09
C LYS A 169 4.25 9.87 18.92
N LYS A 170 3.87 9.49 20.13
CA LYS A 170 4.70 8.71 21.04
C LYS A 170 4.40 7.23 20.85
N TRP A 171 5.44 6.46 20.63
CA TRP A 171 5.41 5.01 20.53
C TRP A 171 6.06 4.41 21.78
N ARG A 172 5.31 3.57 22.50
CA ARG A 172 5.83 2.71 23.55
C ARG A 172 6.03 1.33 22.95
N ILE A 173 7.28 0.90 22.87
CA ILE A 173 7.69 -0.35 22.26
C ILE A 173 8.10 -1.29 23.36
N HIS A 174 7.52 -2.47 23.38
CA HIS A 174 7.75 -3.46 24.42
C HIS A 174 8.56 -4.63 23.88
N ARG A 175 9.28 -5.29 24.78
CA ARG A 175 10.10 -6.43 24.41
C ARG A 175 9.23 -7.59 23.94
N ARG A 176 9.52 -8.08 22.77
CA ARG A 176 8.90 -9.29 22.23
C ARG A 176 9.16 -10.50 23.14
N GLN A 177 8.11 -11.07 23.70
CA GLN A 177 8.22 -12.20 24.65
C GLN A 177 8.28 -13.55 23.95
N SER A 178 7.68 -13.68 22.78
CA SER A 178 7.65 -14.91 22.00
C SER A 178 7.51 -14.57 20.51
N PRO A 179 8.08 -15.38 19.60
CA PRO A 179 7.87 -15.19 18.17
C PRO A 179 6.44 -15.57 17.75
N ARG A 180 5.43 -15.25 18.54
CA ARG A 180 4.04 -15.46 18.19
C ARG A 180 3.63 -14.49 17.09
N ARG A 181 3.29 -15.03 15.97
CA ARG A 181 2.66 -14.33 14.86
C ARG A 181 1.14 -14.45 15.00
N VAL A 182 0.60 -13.85 16.04
CA VAL A 182 -0.84 -13.77 16.30
C VAL A 182 -1.19 -12.31 16.30
N ASN A 183 -2.16 -11.93 15.48
CA ASN A 183 -2.71 -10.59 15.54
C ASN A 183 -3.54 -10.47 16.80
N LEU A 184 -3.09 -9.66 17.74
CA LEU A 184 -3.81 -9.37 18.98
C LEU A 184 -4.07 -7.87 19.02
N THR A 185 -5.31 -7.53 18.75
CA THR A 185 -5.79 -6.12 18.66
C THR A 185 -5.94 -5.43 20.00
N GLU A 186 -5.98 -6.19 21.10
CA GLU A 186 -5.99 -5.65 22.46
C GLU A 186 -5.13 -6.52 23.37
N LEU A 187 -4.05 -5.96 23.87
CA LEU A 187 -3.21 -6.58 24.89
C LEU A 187 -3.54 -5.96 26.25
N SER A 188 -3.64 -6.80 27.29
CA SER A 188 -3.62 -6.28 28.64
C SER A 188 -2.23 -5.74 28.99
N GLU A 189 -2.12 -4.89 30.00
CA GLU A 189 -0.81 -4.38 30.44
C GLU A 189 0.18 -5.51 30.80
N SER A 190 -0.33 -6.60 31.36
CA SER A 190 0.49 -7.79 31.67
C SER A 190 0.99 -8.52 30.43
N ASP A 191 0.25 -8.47 29.32
CA ASP A 191 0.59 -9.15 28.07
C ASP A 191 1.53 -8.31 27.19
N MET A 192 1.59 -7.00 27.42
CA MET A 192 2.53 -6.11 26.73
C MET A 192 3.99 -6.45 27.02
N GLY A 193 4.27 -6.98 28.22
CA GLY A 193 5.64 -7.24 28.63
C GLY A 193 6.45 -5.99 29.00
N PRO A 194 7.77 -6.14 29.24
CA PRO A 194 8.60 -5.02 29.67
C PRO A 194 8.76 -3.97 28.59
N LEU A 195 8.66 -2.70 28.97
CA LEU A 195 8.95 -1.57 28.07
C LEU A 195 10.42 -1.63 27.63
N GLU A 196 10.67 -1.58 26.34
CA GLU A 196 12.00 -1.58 25.73
C GLU A 196 12.43 -0.17 25.32
N ALA A 197 11.51 0.62 24.76
CA ALA A 197 11.76 1.99 24.36
C ALA A 197 10.50 2.86 24.34
N GLU A 198 10.73 4.17 24.51
CA GLU A 198 9.78 5.21 24.14
C GLU A 198 10.38 6.06 23.01
N VAL A 199 9.66 6.18 21.91
CA VAL A 199 10.08 6.98 20.75
C VAL A 199 9.00 8.01 20.46
N VAL A 200 9.39 9.28 20.43
CA VAL A 200 8.51 10.36 19.94
C VAL A 200 8.87 10.63 18.49
N MET A 201 8.00 10.19 17.59
CA MET A 201 8.17 10.42 16.16
C MET A 201 7.62 11.79 15.78
N GLN A 202 8.38 12.51 14.98
CA GLN A 202 8.04 13.78 14.35
C GLN A 202 7.96 13.63 12.84
N ALA A 203 7.40 14.63 12.16
CA ALA A 203 7.31 14.60 10.70
C ALA A 203 8.70 14.35 10.06
N GLY A 204 8.74 13.37 9.18
CA GLY A 204 9.96 12.90 8.52
C GLY A 204 10.62 11.68 9.15
N ASP A 205 10.24 11.29 10.36
CA ASP A 205 10.79 10.11 11.04
C ASP A 205 10.22 8.82 10.45
N ALA A 206 11.04 7.77 10.46
CA ALA A 206 10.62 6.41 10.15
C ALA A 206 10.90 5.47 11.31
N LEU A 207 9.97 4.54 11.52
CA LEU A 207 10.06 3.48 12.52
C LEU A 207 9.76 2.14 11.85
N PHE A 208 10.69 1.22 11.96
CA PHE A 208 10.47 -0.18 11.60
C PHE A 208 10.21 -0.98 12.88
N LEU A 209 9.17 -1.81 12.85
CA LEU A 209 8.84 -2.76 13.90
C LEU A 209 8.81 -4.17 13.32
N ARG A 210 9.42 -5.11 14.01
CA ARG A 210 9.30 -6.52 13.66
C ARG A 210 7.93 -7.06 14.04
N SER A 211 7.45 -7.97 13.24
CA SER A 211 6.29 -8.82 13.51
C SER A 211 6.26 -9.32 14.96
N GLY A 212 5.11 -9.20 15.61
CA GLY A 212 4.91 -9.65 16.98
C GLY A 212 5.56 -8.77 18.06
N THR A 213 5.95 -7.54 17.74
CA THR A 213 6.45 -6.56 18.71
C THR A 213 5.27 -5.82 19.35
N PRO A 214 5.00 -6.00 20.66
CA PRO A 214 3.91 -5.29 21.31
C PRO A 214 4.22 -3.79 21.36
N HIS A 215 3.24 -2.99 21.02
CA HIS A 215 3.39 -1.54 21.03
C HIS A 215 2.08 -0.82 21.33
N GLN A 216 2.21 0.41 21.82
CA GLN A 216 1.10 1.34 22.07
C GLN A 216 1.48 2.71 21.56
N VAL A 217 0.52 3.43 20.99
CA VAL A 217 0.79 4.68 20.28
C VAL A 217 -0.17 5.77 20.72
N GLU A 218 0.35 6.93 21.09
CA GLU A 218 -0.41 8.07 21.62
C GLU A 218 -0.05 9.36 20.88
N THR A 219 -1.04 10.13 20.45
CA THR A 219 -0.83 11.45 19.84
C THR A 219 -0.47 12.47 20.93
N VAL A 220 0.69 13.07 20.83
CA VAL A 220 1.22 14.03 21.84
C VAL A 220 1.19 15.48 21.38
N ASP A 221 1.00 15.73 20.11
CA ASP A 221 0.79 17.06 19.52
C ASP A 221 -0.71 17.31 19.26
N ASP A 222 -1.09 18.43 18.69
CA ASP A 222 -2.49 18.75 18.36
C ASP A 222 -3.12 17.70 17.45
N TYR A 223 -2.31 17.14 16.54
CA TYR A 223 -2.68 16.01 15.71
C TYR A 223 -1.46 15.12 15.40
N SER A 224 -1.74 13.97 14.84
CA SER A 224 -0.74 13.07 14.29
C SER A 224 -1.25 12.52 12.97
N LEU A 225 -0.38 12.55 11.96
CA LEU A 225 -0.57 11.89 10.68
C LEU A 225 0.62 10.99 10.41
N HIS A 226 0.40 9.70 10.21
CA HIS A 226 1.44 8.79 9.75
C HIS A 226 0.88 7.78 8.75
N ILE A 227 1.75 7.21 7.95
CA ILE A 227 1.46 6.10 7.06
C ILE A 227 2.25 4.88 7.52
N SER A 228 1.59 3.73 7.58
CA SER A 228 2.22 2.44 7.84
C SER A 228 2.16 1.57 6.60
N PHE A 229 3.23 0.82 6.35
CA PHE A 229 3.30 -0.23 5.35
C PHE A 229 3.46 -1.55 6.08
N ASP A 230 2.50 -2.44 5.90
CA ASP A 230 2.60 -3.81 6.37
C ASP A 230 3.47 -4.59 5.39
N LEU A 231 4.62 -5.05 5.85
CA LEU A 231 5.57 -5.80 5.02
C LEU A 231 5.28 -7.29 5.18
N CYS A 232 4.24 -7.75 4.50
CA CYS A 232 3.80 -9.14 4.56
C CYS A 232 4.84 -10.05 3.92
N ASP A 233 5.53 -10.88 4.69
CA ASP A 233 6.58 -11.79 4.20
C ASP A 233 6.04 -13.17 3.76
N ARG A 234 4.71 -13.34 3.74
CA ARG A 234 4.08 -14.64 3.52
C ARG A 234 3.27 -14.68 2.25
N ALA A 235 3.86 -15.28 1.26
CA ALA A 235 3.10 -15.73 0.10
C ALA A 235 2.15 -16.89 0.44
N VAL A 236 2.49 -17.74 1.43
CA VAL A 236 1.61 -18.81 1.94
C VAL A 236 1.59 -18.77 3.44
N ASN A 237 0.44 -18.49 4.05
CA ASN A 237 0.28 -18.61 5.48
C ASN A 237 0.17 -20.10 5.89
N ILE A 238 0.37 -20.38 7.19
CA ILE A 238 0.31 -21.76 7.74
C ILE A 238 -1.04 -22.39 7.44
N GLU A 239 -2.13 -21.61 7.48
CA GLU A 239 -3.48 -22.08 7.18
C GLU A 239 -3.60 -22.59 5.73
N ALA A 240 -3.10 -21.82 4.76
CA ALA A 240 -3.12 -22.23 3.35
C ALA A 240 -2.29 -23.49 3.11
N ALA A 241 -1.10 -23.60 3.75
CA ALA A 241 -0.28 -24.82 3.69
C ALA A 241 -0.99 -25.99 4.35
N PHE A 242 -1.66 -25.78 5.48
CA PHE A 242 -2.41 -26.83 6.17
C PHE A 242 -3.63 -27.28 5.36
N ASN A 243 -4.36 -26.35 4.75
CA ASN A 243 -5.48 -26.67 3.85
C ASN A 243 -5.01 -27.46 2.62
N LEU A 244 -3.83 -27.16 2.10
CA LEU A 244 -3.24 -27.92 1.01
C LEU A 244 -2.91 -29.36 1.47
N LEU A 245 -2.35 -29.50 2.67
CA LEU A 245 -2.06 -30.80 3.29
C LEU A 245 -3.36 -31.61 3.50
N LEU A 246 -4.40 -31.00 4.04
CA LEU A 246 -5.70 -31.64 4.25
C LEU A 246 -6.35 -32.09 2.94
N LYS A 247 -6.21 -31.32 1.87
CA LYS A 247 -6.73 -31.69 0.54
C LYS A 247 -6.03 -32.92 -0.05
N ARG A 248 -4.75 -33.10 0.27
CA ARG A 248 -3.98 -34.30 -0.12
C ARG A 248 -4.32 -35.52 0.71
N TYR A 249 -4.80 -35.28 1.93
CA TYR A 249 -5.15 -36.34 2.82
C TYR A 249 -6.51 -36.88 2.41
N ASP A 250 -6.52 -38.11 1.91
CA ASP A 250 -7.77 -38.80 1.56
C ASP A 250 -8.47 -39.20 2.87
N HIS A 251 -9.44 -38.37 3.28
CA HIS A 251 -10.23 -38.62 4.47
C HIS A 251 -11.04 -39.93 4.39
N ASP A 252 -11.36 -40.39 3.17
CA ASP A 252 -12.11 -41.61 2.96
C ASP A 252 -11.25 -42.87 3.16
N ALA A 253 -9.92 -42.70 3.15
CA ALA A 253 -8.98 -43.81 3.45
C ALA A 253 -8.76 -44.03 4.94
N LEU A 254 -9.31 -43.21 5.82
CA LEU A 254 -9.22 -43.36 7.26
C LEU A 254 -10.31 -44.30 7.78
N PRO A 255 -9.96 -45.30 8.61
CA PRO A 255 -10.98 -46.06 9.31
C PRO A 255 -11.87 -45.15 10.15
N PRO A 256 -13.17 -45.35 10.20
CA PRO A 256 -14.04 -44.65 11.15
C PRO A 256 -13.47 -44.86 12.57
N TYR A 257 -13.35 -43.77 13.33
CA TYR A 257 -12.77 -43.75 14.67
C TYR A 257 -11.23 -43.86 14.77
N SER A 258 -10.51 -43.42 13.72
CA SER A 258 -9.05 -43.26 13.82
C SER A 258 -8.67 -42.32 14.96
N ASP A 259 -7.65 -42.67 15.72
CA ASP A 259 -7.11 -41.80 16.76
C ASP A 259 -6.60 -40.47 16.11
N THR A 260 -6.99 -39.35 16.69
CA THR A 260 -6.57 -38.02 16.24
C THR A 260 -5.04 -37.91 16.15
N THR A 261 -4.32 -38.59 17.06
CA THR A 261 -2.87 -38.58 17.08
C THR A 261 -2.28 -39.32 15.86
N GLU A 262 -2.90 -40.44 15.45
CA GLU A 262 -2.48 -41.16 14.24
C GLU A 262 -2.73 -40.38 12.98
N VAL A 263 -3.88 -39.64 12.90
CA VAL A 263 -4.19 -38.74 11.80
C VAL A 263 -3.16 -37.62 11.70
N LEU A 264 -2.82 -37.01 12.84
CA LEU A 264 -1.83 -35.94 12.92
C LEU A 264 -0.44 -36.41 12.49
N ASP A 265 0.01 -37.58 12.96
CA ASP A 265 1.30 -38.15 12.59
C ASP A 265 1.40 -38.45 11.09
N LYS A 266 0.35 -38.99 10.50
CA LYS A 266 0.26 -39.20 9.05
C LYS A 266 0.31 -37.89 8.28
N ALA A 267 -0.43 -36.86 8.73
CA ALA A 267 -0.41 -35.53 8.11
C ALA A 267 0.97 -34.86 8.21
N ILE A 268 1.64 -34.98 9.38
CA ILE A 268 3.00 -34.47 9.55
C ILE A 268 3.98 -35.22 8.63
N THR A 269 3.83 -36.52 8.51
CA THR A 269 4.68 -37.35 7.63
C THR A 269 4.47 -36.93 6.16
N ALA A 270 3.23 -36.76 5.72
CA ALA A 270 2.93 -36.29 4.38
C ALA A 270 3.49 -34.88 4.11
N GLY A 271 3.44 -33.98 5.11
CA GLY A 271 4.00 -32.62 5.03
C GLY A 271 5.53 -32.58 4.92
N ARG A 272 6.24 -33.68 5.26
CA ARG A 272 7.70 -33.77 5.12
C ARG A 272 8.15 -34.25 3.74
N THR A 273 7.25 -34.66 2.87
CA THR A 273 7.59 -35.15 1.52
C THR A 273 8.10 -34.03 0.63
N GLU A 274 9.05 -34.36 -0.25
CA GLU A 274 9.56 -33.36 -1.24
C GLU A 274 8.47 -32.91 -2.20
N ASP A 275 7.49 -33.76 -2.49
CA ASP A 275 6.34 -33.40 -3.33
C ASP A 275 5.44 -32.36 -2.65
N PHE A 276 5.19 -32.48 -1.35
CA PHE A 276 4.44 -31.46 -0.62
C PHE A 276 5.19 -30.14 -0.55
N LYS A 277 6.48 -30.17 -0.30
CA LYS A 277 7.33 -28.97 -0.30
C LYS A 277 7.29 -28.26 -1.66
N ARG A 278 7.38 -29.04 -2.75
CA ARG A 278 7.27 -28.49 -4.12
C ARG A 278 5.92 -27.82 -4.33
N GLU A 279 4.84 -28.43 -3.90
CA GLU A 279 3.47 -27.89 -4.04
C GLU A 279 3.26 -26.61 -3.23
N VAL A 280 3.87 -26.51 -2.05
CA VAL A 280 3.90 -25.26 -1.26
C VAL A 280 4.70 -24.18 -2.00
N CYS A 281 5.85 -24.53 -2.57
CA CYS A 281 6.61 -23.59 -3.40
C CYS A 281 5.81 -23.12 -4.62
N ASP A 282 5.14 -24.03 -5.33
CA ASP A 282 4.29 -23.69 -6.48
C ASP A 282 3.11 -22.79 -6.09
N LEU A 283 2.54 -23.00 -4.89
CA LEU A 283 1.51 -22.12 -4.35
C LEU A 283 2.07 -20.72 -4.03
N GLN A 284 3.27 -20.65 -3.46
CA GLN A 284 3.98 -19.39 -3.19
C GLN A 284 4.24 -18.61 -4.49
N GLU A 285 4.77 -19.26 -5.51
CA GLU A 285 5.04 -18.63 -6.80
C GLU A 285 3.76 -18.14 -7.48
N ARG A 286 2.66 -18.90 -7.39
CA ARG A 286 1.35 -18.46 -7.91
C ARG A 286 0.82 -17.24 -7.16
N GLN A 287 0.91 -17.21 -5.84
CA GLN A 287 0.47 -16.06 -5.05
C GLN A 287 1.30 -14.82 -5.35
N LYS A 288 2.62 -14.98 -5.45
CA LYS A 288 3.52 -13.91 -5.86
C LYS A 288 3.14 -13.36 -7.24
N HIS A 289 2.90 -14.23 -8.21
CA HIS A 289 2.48 -13.84 -9.55
C HIS A 289 1.15 -13.06 -9.51
N ASN A 290 0.16 -13.53 -8.74
CA ASN A 290 -1.12 -12.84 -8.59
C ASN A 290 -0.94 -11.43 -7.98
N TYR A 291 -0.05 -11.26 -7.01
CA TYR A 291 0.27 -9.94 -6.45
C TYR A 291 0.97 -9.03 -7.45
N GLU A 292 1.90 -9.56 -8.24
CA GLU A 292 2.56 -8.81 -9.31
C GLU A 292 1.56 -8.36 -10.37
N GLU A 293 0.63 -9.23 -10.79
CA GLU A 293 -0.45 -8.89 -11.71
C GLU A 293 -1.37 -7.82 -11.13
N PHE A 294 -1.74 -7.94 -9.85
CA PHE A 294 -2.57 -6.94 -9.17
C PHE A 294 -1.88 -5.58 -9.13
N ARG A 295 -0.59 -5.51 -8.79
CA ARG A 295 0.18 -4.26 -8.83
C ARG A 295 0.30 -3.68 -10.23
N GLN A 296 0.49 -4.53 -11.22
CA GLN A 296 0.51 -4.11 -12.63
C GLN A 296 -0.84 -3.54 -13.07
N LEU A 297 -1.94 -4.17 -12.64
CA LEU A 297 -3.29 -3.68 -12.93
C LEU A 297 -3.51 -2.28 -12.32
N ILE A 298 -3.19 -2.09 -11.04
CA ILE A 298 -3.28 -0.79 -10.38
C ILE A 298 -2.44 0.23 -11.11
N ASN A 299 -1.18 -0.09 -11.44
CA ASN A 299 -0.28 0.82 -12.14
C ASN A 299 -0.75 1.13 -13.56
N SER A 300 -1.34 0.17 -14.28
CA SER A 300 -1.87 0.38 -15.63
C SER A 300 -3.12 1.26 -15.64
N ASN A 301 -3.96 1.16 -14.63
CA ASN A 301 -5.16 2.00 -14.49
C ASN A 301 -4.81 3.45 -14.13
N ARG A 302 -3.61 3.69 -13.58
CA ARG A 302 -3.13 5.02 -13.18
C ARG A 302 -2.54 5.85 -14.32
N VAL A 303 -2.03 5.21 -15.36
CA VAL A 303 -1.77 5.93 -16.61
C VAL A 303 -3.15 6.25 -17.16
N SER A 304 -3.65 7.41 -16.75
CA SER A 304 -5.01 7.84 -16.99
C SER A 304 -5.37 7.55 -18.44
N PHE A 305 -6.49 6.89 -18.62
CA PHE A 305 -7.08 6.69 -19.96
C PHE A 305 -7.15 8.03 -20.71
N PHE A 306 -7.44 9.12 -19.98
CA PHE A 306 -7.45 10.47 -20.50
C PHE A 306 -6.06 10.96 -20.92
N ASP A 307 -4.99 10.66 -20.19
CA ASP A 307 -3.63 11.06 -20.58
C ASP A 307 -3.21 10.36 -21.90
N ARG A 308 -3.64 9.11 -22.09
CA ARG A 308 -3.43 8.40 -23.37
C ARG A 308 -4.28 8.97 -24.49
N LEU A 309 -5.53 9.34 -24.23
CA LEU A 309 -6.39 10.01 -25.20
C LEU A 309 -5.82 11.38 -25.57
N ILE A 310 -5.47 12.21 -24.60
CA ILE A 310 -4.89 13.53 -24.83
C ILE A 310 -3.54 13.42 -25.55
N ALA A 311 -2.70 12.46 -25.16
CA ALA A 311 -1.44 12.21 -25.85
C ALA A 311 -1.65 11.71 -27.29
N ALA A 312 -2.67 10.90 -27.55
CA ALA A 312 -3.03 10.44 -28.89
C ALA A 312 -3.58 11.59 -29.75
N GLU A 313 -4.44 12.44 -29.20
CA GLU A 313 -4.96 13.64 -29.86
C GLU A 313 -3.84 14.65 -30.15
N ALA A 314 -2.96 14.92 -29.17
CA ALA A 314 -1.80 15.79 -29.38
C ALA A 314 -0.85 15.28 -30.45
N LYS A 315 -0.70 13.96 -30.55
CA LYS A 315 0.11 13.32 -31.60
C LYS A 315 -0.56 13.40 -32.96
N ALA A 316 -1.88 13.23 -33.02
CA ALA A 316 -2.67 13.39 -34.25
C ALA A 316 -2.66 14.85 -34.73
N ILE A 317 -2.84 15.81 -33.85
CA ILE A 317 -2.76 17.24 -34.17
C ILE A 317 -1.36 17.61 -34.68
N ARG A 318 -0.29 17.11 -34.06
CA ARG A 318 1.08 17.35 -34.54
C ARG A 318 1.30 16.80 -35.94
N VAL A 319 0.78 15.62 -36.26
CA VAL A 319 0.89 15.01 -37.58
C VAL A 319 0.13 15.86 -38.60
N ILE A 320 -1.07 16.33 -38.29
CA ILE A 320 -1.88 17.19 -39.18
C ILE A 320 -1.17 18.52 -39.42
N VAL A 321 -0.64 19.16 -38.36
CA VAL A 321 0.09 20.43 -38.49
C VAL A 321 1.36 20.27 -39.32
N ILE A 322 2.11 19.20 -39.13
CA ILE A 322 3.32 18.94 -39.93
C ILE A 322 2.97 18.68 -41.40
N ALA A 323 1.91 17.94 -41.69
CA ALA A 323 1.44 17.68 -43.04
C ALA A 323 0.96 18.97 -43.73
N ALA A 324 0.21 19.82 -43.00
CA ALA A 324 -0.23 21.10 -43.51
C ALA A 324 0.91 22.11 -43.76
N LEU A 325 1.93 22.13 -42.89
CA LEU A 325 3.16 22.92 -43.12
C LEU A 325 3.98 22.41 -44.27
N ALA A 326 4.09 21.08 -44.45
CA ALA A 326 4.78 20.50 -45.61
C ALA A 326 4.09 20.88 -46.92
N SER A 327 2.75 20.77 -46.98
CA SER A 327 1.97 21.20 -48.15
C SER A 327 2.11 22.69 -48.45
N LEU A 328 2.13 23.54 -47.42
CA LEU A 328 2.32 24.99 -47.58
C LEU A 328 3.73 25.34 -48.10
N LEU A 329 4.76 24.60 -47.66
CA LEU A 329 6.13 24.77 -48.13
C LEU A 329 6.29 24.33 -49.58
N GLU A 330 5.62 23.25 -50.01
CA GLU A 330 5.58 22.85 -51.43
C GLU A 330 4.90 23.91 -52.29
N GLU A 331 3.76 24.49 -51.87
CA GLU A 331 3.10 25.58 -52.59
C GLU A 331 3.96 26.84 -52.71
N ILE A 332 4.66 27.21 -51.63
CA ILE A 332 5.60 28.34 -51.62
C ILE A 332 6.79 28.08 -52.57
N SER A 333 7.35 26.85 -52.52
CA SER A 333 8.44 26.45 -53.42
C SER A 333 8.03 26.53 -54.87
N TRP A 334 6.83 26.06 -55.21
CA TRP A 334 6.27 26.11 -56.56
C TRP A 334 6.01 27.56 -57.01
N ALA A 335 5.50 28.40 -56.15
CA ALA A 335 5.29 29.83 -56.45
C ALA A 335 6.62 30.59 -56.70
N LEU A 336 7.68 30.25 -55.97
CA LEU A 336 9.03 30.81 -56.18
C LEU A 336 9.66 30.33 -57.46
N GLU A 337 9.46 29.08 -57.84
CA GLU A 337 9.94 28.56 -59.16
C GLU A 337 9.24 29.24 -60.34
N ILE A 338 7.90 29.49 -60.26
CA ILE A 338 7.16 30.21 -61.30
C ILE A 338 7.62 31.69 -61.34
N SER A 339 7.86 32.34 -60.23
CA SER A 339 8.31 33.74 -60.19
C SER A 339 9.76 33.88 -60.75
N GLY A 340 10.60 32.86 -60.48
CA GLY A 340 11.96 32.78 -61.09
C GLY A 340 11.96 32.55 -62.59
N ALA A 341 10.98 31.79 -63.09
CA ALA A 341 10.83 31.54 -64.52
C ALA A 341 10.30 32.74 -65.31
N CYS A 342 9.46 33.60 -64.64
CA CYS A 342 8.98 34.84 -65.27
C CYS A 342 10.00 36.01 -65.27
N GLY A 343 11.01 35.96 -64.37
CA GLY A 343 12.05 37.01 -64.33
C GLY A 343 13.11 36.91 -65.42
N GLY A 344 13.17 35.81 -66.20
CA GLY A 344 14.09 35.61 -67.29
C GLY A 344 13.64 36.16 -68.65
N PHE A 345 12.46 36.78 -68.79
CA PHE A 345 11.89 37.24 -70.03
C PHE A 345 11.90 38.77 -70.24
N LEU A 346 12.51 39.54 -69.35
CA LEU A 346 12.58 41.01 -69.45
C LEU A 346 14.00 41.58 -69.54
N ALA A 347 14.97 40.77 -70.04
CA ALA A 347 16.32 41.23 -70.32
C ALA A 347 16.79 40.77 -71.73
N THR A 348 16.11 41.30 -72.80
CA THR A 348 16.67 41.51 -74.13
C THR A 348 16.02 42.71 -74.76
#